data_81120ed21b98b785e0128e884ec7ccf2
#
_entry.id   81120ed21b98b785e0128e884ec7ccf2
#
_cell.length_a   1.000
_cell.length_b   1.000
_cell.length_c   1.000
_cell.angle_alpha   90.00
_cell.angle_beta   90.00
_cell.angle_gamma   90.00
#
_symmetry.space_group_name_H-M   'P 1'
#
loop_
_entity.id
_entity.type
_entity.pdbx_description
1 polymer ?
#
loop_
_entity_poly.entity_id
_entity_poly.type
_entity_poly.pdbx_seq_one_letter_code
_entity_poly.pdbx_strand_id
1 'polypeptide(L)'
;LKTIDNARDDLAVRRIINVPKRGIGATTLNRVSDYAEAYDISFYESLKRAEEIPSLGKSAAKIKPFVTFIQTMRSKLPYIGVADLLREVIEETGYVKELEAEGTDEAEARIENIDELLSKVVAYEEGEEQPTLSGFLEEVALVADIDSVGEENDYVVLMTLHSAKGLEFPKVFLAGMEDGLFPSYMSITSDNASSELEEERRLAYVGITRAMKELVI
;
A
#
# COMPACT_ATOMS: atom_id res chain seq x y z
N LEU A 1 6.04 4.56 -4.84
CA LEU A 1 5.52 5.87 -5.24
C LEU A 1 5.03 6.68 -4.04
N LYS A 2 4.08 6.22 -3.20
CA LYS A 2 3.55 6.98 -2.04
C LYS A 2 4.64 7.57 -1.14
N THR A 3 5.71 6.83 -0.85
CA THR A 3 6.85 7.32 -0.04
C THR A 3 7.66 8.41 -0.76
N ILE A 4 7.74 8.35 -2.07
CA ILE A 4 8.42 9.37 -2.88
C ILE A 4 7.60 10.65 -2.88
N ASP A 5 6.31 10.56 -3.03
CA ASP A 5 5.38 11.69 -2.93
C ASP A 5 5.39 12.29 -1.52
N ASN A 6 5.08 11.48 -0.51
CA ASN A 6 5.04 11.89 0.89
C ASN A 6 5.85 10.95 1.79
N ALA A 7 7.08 11.35 2.12
CA ALA A 7 7.95 10.58 3.02
C ALA A 7 7.52 10.66 4.51
N ARG A 8 6.51 11.45 4.87
CA ARG A 8 5.93 11.48 6.22
C ARG A 8 4.84 10.42 6.43
N ASP A 9 4.46 9.71 5.36
CA ASP A 9 3.60 8.54 5.47
C ASP A 9 4.39 7.36 6.02
N ASP A 10 4.42 7.25 7.33
CA ASP A 10 5.17 6.21 8.04
C ASP A 10 4.72 4.79 7.67
N LEU A 11 3.44 4.60 7.33
CA LEU A 11 2.92 3.30 6.88
C LEU A 11 3.49 2.92 5.52
N ALA A 12 3.48 3.86 4.57
CA ALA A 12 4.07 3.65 3.25
C ALA A 12 5.57 3.35 3.33
N VAL A 13 6.32 4.10 4.17
CA VAL A 13 7.75 3.88 4.39
C VAL A 13 8.01 2.48 4.96
N ARG A 14 7.30 2.08 6.02
CA ARG A 14 7.46 0.78 6.68
C ARG A 14 7.16 -0.38 5.74
N ARG A 15 6.16 -0.22 4.87
CA ARG A 15 5.75 -1.25 3.90
C ARG A 15 6.86 -1.59 2.90
N ILE A 16 7.66 -0.61 2.49
CA ILE A 16 8.64 -0.78 1.40
C ILE A 16 10.09 -0.86 1.85
N ILE A 17 10.42 -0.50 3.09
CA ILE A 17 11.81 -0.37 3.53
C ILE A 17 12.64 -1.66 3.37
N ASN A 18 11.97 -2.81 3.41
CA ASN A 18 12.61 -4.13 3.23
C ASN A 18 12.02 -4.93 2.06
N VAL A 19 11.42 -4.26 1.10
CA VAL A 19 10.92 -4.81 -0.18
C VAL A 19 11.48 -3.97 -1.33
N PRO A 20 12.34 -4.51 -2.17
CA PRO A 20 13.11 -5.78 -2.07
C PRO A 20 13.91 -5.93 -0.77
N LYS A 21 14.33 -7.16 -0.47
CA LYS A 21 15.03 -7.47 0.79
C LYS A 21 16.33 -6.67 0.93
N ARG A 22 16.43 -5.86 2.03
CA ARG A 22 17.64 -5.07 2.36
C ARG A 22 18.30 -5.51 3.67
N GLY A 23 17.82 -6.60 4.26
CA GLY A 23 18.33 -7.10 5.54
C GLY A 23 18.04 -6.17 6.73
N ILE A 24 16.96 -5.39 6.65
CA ILE A 24 16.48 -4.50 7.71
C ILE A 24 15.36 -5.27 8.43
N GLY A 25 15.69 -5.89 9.55
CA GLY A 25 14.74 -6.71 10.32
C GLY A 25 13.87 -5.90 11.29
N ALA A 26 12.85 -6.54 11.86
CA ALA A 26 11.89 -5.95 12.79
C ALA A 26 12.57 -5.25 13.98
N THR A 27 13.61 -5.86 14.56
CA THR A 27 14.37 -5.25 15.67
C THR A 27 14.99 -3.90 15.30
N THR A 28 15.49 -3.77 14.06
CA THR A 28 16.05 -2.50 13.55
C THR A 28 14.94 -1.46 13.40
N LEU A 29 13.79 -1.87 12.83
CA LEU A 29 12.64 -0.98 12.65
C LEU A 29 12.08 -0.49 13.99
N ASN A 30 11.99 -1.36 15.00
CA ASN A 30 11.53 -0.98 16.33
C ASN A 30 12.45 0.07 16.96
N ARG A 31 13.77 -0.11 16.87
CA ARG A 31 14.74 0.88 17.40
C ARG A 31 14.64 2.24 16.69
N VAL A 32 14.36 2.25 15.39
CA VAL A 32 14.09 3.48 14.63
C VAL A 32 12.77 4.12 15.10
N SER A 33 11.76 3.31 15.41
CA SER A 33 10.48 3.80 15.92
C SER A 33 10.62 4.41 17.30
N ASP A 34 11.33 3.74 18.21
CA ASP A 34 11.59 4.24 19.57
C ASP A 34 12.30 5.60 19.53
N TYR A 35 13.25 5.76 18.60
CA TYR A 35 13.94 7.03 18.38
C TYR A 35 12.99 8.10 17.80
N ALA A 36 12.16 7.75 16.83
CA ALA A 36 11.18 8.65 16.25
C ALA A 36 10.22 9.20 17.31
N GLU A 37 9.70 8.31 18.18
CA GLU A 37 8.82 8.66 19.29
C GLU A 37 9.54 9.54 20.33
N ALA A 38 10.76 9.18 20.70
CA ALA A 38 11.53 9.91 21.72
C ALA A 38 11.87 11.37 21.29
N TYR A 39 11.98 11.62 20.00
CA TYR A 39 12.33 12.93 19.45
C TYR A 39 11.16 13.66 18.74
N ASP A 40 9.96 13.09 18.78
CA ASP A 40 8.75 13.62 18.12
C ASP A 40 8.99 13.94 16.64
N ILE A 41 9.59 13.00 15.91
CA ILE A 41 9.86 13.09 14.47
C ILE A 41 9.25 11.93 13.71
N SER A 42 9.03 12.09 12.39
CA SER A 42 8.52 10.99 11.56
C SER A 42 9.50 9.82 11.50
N PHE A 43 8.98 8.65 11.19
CA PHE A 43 9.81 7.45 11.03
C PHE A 43 10.88 7.65 9.95
N TYR A 44 10.54 8.33 8.85
CA TYR A 44 11.50 8.62 7.79
C TYR A 44 12.61 9.59 8.24
N GLU A 45 12.28 10.63 9.01
CA GLU A 45 13.29 11.52 9.59
C GLU A 45 14.24 10.76 10.54
N SER A 46 13.71 9.81 11.28
CA SER A 46 14.52 8.93 12.12
C SER A 46 15.44 8.01 11.28
N LEU A 47 14.98 7.51 10.13
CA LEU A 47 15.83 6.76 9.19
C LEU A 47 16.98 7.60 8.65
N LYS A 48 16.74 8.87 8.37
CA LYS A 48 17.80 9.81 7.91
C LYS A 48 18.90 10.01 8.97
N ARG A 49 18.53 9.88 10.24
CA ARG A 49 19.43 10.01 11.39
C ARG A 49 19.88 8.66 11.94
N ALA A 50 19.81 7.59 11.14
CA ALA A 50 20.13 6.23 11.58
C ALA A 50 21.56 6.10 12.19
N GLU A 51 22.52 6.90 11.72
CA GLU A 51 23.89 6.91 12.26
C GLU A 51 23.98 7.55 13.67
N GLU A 52 22.99 8.37 14.05
CA GLU A 52 22.88 9.00 15.36
C GLU A 52 22.21 8.09 16.40
N ILE A 53 21.64 6.94 15.99
CA ILE A 53 20.95 5.98 16.86
C ILE A 53 21.95 4.92 17.34
N PRO A 54 22.49 5.01 18.57
CA PRO A 54 23.55 4.12 19.02
C PRO A 54 23.13 2.65 19.05
N SER A 55 21.85 2.38 19.32
CA SER A 55 21.31 1.02 19.39
C SER A 55 21.27 0.30 18.05
N LEU A 56 21.37 1.00 16.92
CA LEU A 56 21.39 0.41 15.57
C LEU A 56 22.75 -0.21 15.23
N GLY A 57 23.86 0.37 15.72
CA GLY A 57 25.20 -0.12 15.43
C GLY A 57 25.43 -0.31 13.91
N LYS A 58 25.89 -1.51 13.51
CA LYS A 58 26.14 -1.85 12.10
C LYS A 58 24.89 -1.86 11.21
N SER A 59 23.70 -1.93 11.79
CA SER A 59 22.44 -1.94 11.03
C SER A 59 22.11 -0.59 10.41
N ALA A 60 22.66 0.52 10.95
CA ALA A 60 22.51 1.85 10.38
C ALA A 60 23.01 1.93 8.91
N ALA A 61 24.11 1.24 8.59
CA ALA A 61 24.67 1.21 7.24
C ALA A 61 23.72 0.57 6.20
N LYS A 62 22.80 -0.30 6.62
CA LYS A 62 21.80 -0.92 5.73
C LYS A 62 20.64 0.02 5.40
N ILE A 63 20.38 1.01 6.25
CA ILE A 63 19.32 2.00 6.08
C ILE A 63 19.71 3.08 5.07
N LYS A 64 20.96 3.47 5.07
CA LYS A 64 21.49 4.57 4.23
C LYS A 64 21.15 4.44 2.73
N PRO A 65 21.36 3.28 2.07
CA PRO A 65 21.00 3.13 0.65
C PRO A 65 19.51 3.39 0.38
N PHE A 66 18.62 2.94 1.27
CA PHE A 66 17.19 3.19 1.14
C PHE A 66 16.85 4.69 1.25
N VAL A 67 17.43 5.38 2.23
CA VAL A 67 17.23 6.83 2.40
C VAL A 67 17.75 7.59 1.19
N THR A 68 18.96 7.26 0.72
CA THR A 68 19.57 7.87 -0.47
C THR A 68 18.67 7.66 -1.70
N PHE A 69 18.19 6.44 -1.93
CA PHE A 69 17.28 6.13 -3.03
C PHE A 69 16.02 7.01 -3.00
N ILE A 70 15.33 7.07 -1.86
CA ILE A 70 14.11 7.91 -1.73
C ILE A 70 14.44 9.39 -1.98
N GLN A 71 15.54 9.91 -1.41
CA GLN A 71 15.96 11.31 -1.62
C GLN A 71 16.25 11.58 -3.10
N THR A 72 16.95 10.67 -3.78
CA THR A 72 17.26 10.79 -5.21
C THR A 72 15.98 10.83 -6.04
N MET A 73 15.04 9.90 -5.84
CA MET A 73 13.77 9.89 -6.57
C MET A 73 12.96 11.16 -6.31
N ARG A 74 12.89 11.62 -5.05
CA ARG A 74 12.21 12.88 -4.71
C ARG A 74 12.84 14.10 -5.38
N SER A 75 14.17 14.16 -5.49
CA SER A 75 14.85 15.27 -6.16
C SER A 75 14.59 15.35 -7.66
N LYS A 76 14.20 14.24 -8.29
CA LYS A 76 13.85 14.16 -9.71
C LYS A 76 12.43 14.57 -10.04
N LEU A 77 11.50 14.55 -9.07
CA LEU A 77 10.08 14.88 -9.27
C LEU A 77 9.81 16.15 -10.09
N PRO A 78 10.55 17.26 -9.92
CA PRO A 78 10.31 18.47 -10.70
C PRO A 78 10.82 18.39 -12.15
N TYR A 79 11.57 17.35 -12.54
CA TYR A 79 12.35 17.32 -13.77
C TYR A 79 11.97 16.18 -14.72
N ILE A 80 11.32 15.13 -14.21
CA ILE A 80 10.93 13.95 -15.02
C ILE A 80 9.43 13.66 -14.84
N GLY A 81 8.84 13.05 -15.87
CA GLY A 81 7.46 12.60 -15.83
C GLY A 81 7.24 11.44 -14.83
N VAL A 82 5.98 11.20 -14.49
CA VAL A 82 5.59 10.14 -13.54
C VAL A 82 5.91 8.76 -14.10
N ALA A 83 5.75 8.57 -15.43
CA ALA A 83 6.07 7.32 -16.11
C ALA A 83 7.59 7.03 -16.06
N ASP A 84 8.41 8.03 -16.33
CA ASP A 84 9.86 7.88 -16.26
C ASP A 84 10.34 7.66 -14.83
N LEU A 85 9.74 8.36 -13.85
CA LEU A 85 10.00 8.12 -12.44
C LEU A 85 9.69 6.67 -12.06
N LEU A 86 8.54 6.14 -12.49
CA LEU A 86 8.15 4.76 -12.19
C LEU A 86 9.12 3.76 -12.82
N ARG A 87 9.54 3.96 -14.07
CA ARG A 87 10.56 3.12 -14.73
C ARG A 87 11.87 3.10 -13.97
N GLU A 88 12.36 4.27 -13.54
CA GLU A 88 13.57 4.37 -12.74
C GLU A 88 13.42 3.68 -11.38
N VAL A 89 12.27 3.81 -10.71
CA VAL A 89 12.01 3.11 -9.44
C VAL A 89 12.05 1.59 -9.63
N ILE A 90 11.46 1.07 -10.69
CA ILE A 90 11.48 -0.37 -11.00
C ILE A 90 12.91 -0.85 -11.25
N GLU A 91 13.66 -0.11 -12.07
CA GLU A 91 15.02 -0.46 -12.45
C GLU A 91 15.98 -0.40 -11.25
N GLU A 92 16.02 0.72 -10.54
CA GLU A 92 16.93 0.96 -9.42
C GLU A 92 16.65 0.05 -8.21
N THR A 93 15.38 -0.31 -7.98
CA THR A 93 15.05 -1.25 -6.91
C THR A 93 15.37 -2.69 -7.27
N GLY A 94 15.41 -3.04 -8.56
CA GLY A 94 15.56 -4.40 -9.03
C GLY A 94 14.39 -5.33 -8.67
N TYR A 95 13.21 -4.76 -8.35
CA TYR A 95 12.07 -5.53 -7.86
C TYR A 95 11.57 -6.55 -8.88
N VAL A 96 11.49 -6.18 -10.16
CA VAL A 96 11.11 -7.11 -11.24
C VAL A 96 12.13 -8.26 -11.36
N LYS A 97 13.43 -7.98 -11.26
CA LYS A 97 14.47 -9.02 -11.28
C LYS A 97 14.35 -10.00 -10.10
N GLU A 98 13.95 -9.51 -8.93
CA GLU A 98 13.68 -10.37 -7.77
C GLU A 98 12.48 -11.28 -8.05
N LEU A 99 11.39 -10.76 -8.62
CA LEU A 99 10.19 -11.52 -9.01
C LEU A 99 10.50 -12.56 -10.11
N GLU A 100 11.26 -12.18 -11.14
CA GLU A 100 11.72 -13.11 -12.19
C GLU A 100 12.54 -14.28 -11.60
N ALA A 101 13.37 -13.99 -10.60
CA ALA A 101 14.17 -14.99 -9.92
C ALA A 101 13.35 -15.93 -9.02
N GLU A 102 12.16 -15.53 -8.56
CA GLU A 102 11.22 -16.39 -7.84
C GLU A 102 10.62 -17.46 -8.74
N GLY A 103 10.34 -17.16 -10.02
CA GLY A 103 9.86 -18.08 -11.05
C GLY A 103 8.53 -18.77 -10.69
N THR A 104 7.64 -18.09 -9.98
CA THR A 104 6.32 -18.60 -9.59
C THR A 104 5.22 -17.87 -10.36
N ASP A 105 4.08 -18.55 -10.58
CA ASP A 105 2.90 -17.94 -11.22
C ASP A 105 2.45 -16.66 -10.50
N GLU A 106 2.62 -16.61 -9.17
CA GLU A 106 2.31 -15.41 -8.37
C GLU A 106 3.28 -14.26 -8.66
N ALA A 107 4.56 -14.56 -8.88
CA ALA A 107 5.55 -13.55 -9.26
C ALA A 107 5.30 -13.03 -10.68
N GLU A 108 4.92 -13.89 -11.62
CA GLU A 108 4.52 -13.49 -12.97
C GLU A 108 3.31 -12.57 -12.94
N ALA A 109 2.25 -12.90 -12.21
CA ALA A 109 1.09 -12.04 -12.04
C ALA A 109 1.44 -10.66 -11.42
N ARG A 110 2.42 -10.60 -10.52
CA ARG A 110 2.92 -9.32 -9.98
C ARG A 110 3.67 -8.50 -11.03
N ILE A 111 4.41 -9.13 -11.94
CA ILE A 111 5.08 -8.44 -13.05
C ILE A 111 4.04 -7.88 -14.01
N GLU A 112 3.01 -8.65 -14.37
CA GLU A 112 1.89 -8.17 -15.20
C GLU A 112 1.20 -6.95 -14.56
N ASN A 113 0.95 -6.97 -13.24
CA ASN A 113 0.40 -5.81 -12.52
C ASN A 113 1.31 -4.56 -12.58
N ILE A 114 2.63 -4.76 -12.62
CA ILE A 114 3.59 -3.63 -12.77
C ILE A 114 3.50 -3.06 -14.18
N ASP A 115 3.39 -3.89 -15.21
CA ASP A 115 3.25 -3.45 -16.61
C ASP A 115 1.91 -2.74 -16.83
N GLU A 116 0.85 -3.24 -16.21
CA GLU A 116 -0.45 -2.56 -16.21
C GLU A 116 -0.37 -1.19 -15.52
N LEU A 117 0.31 -1.10 -14.37
CA LEU A 117 0.53 0.16 -13.67
C LEU A 117 1.32 1.16 -14.55
N LEU A 118 2.35 0.70 -15.25
CA LEU A 118 3.10 1.53 -16.20
C LEU A 118 2.19 2.07 -17.32
N SER A 119 1.33 1.21 -17.87
CA SER A 119 0.38 1.60 -18.89
C SER A 119 -0.62 2.65 -18.39
N LYS A 120 -1.11 2.51 -17.18
CA LYS A 120 -2.01 3.49 -16.51
C LYS A 120 -1.32 4.84 -16.27
N VAL A 121 -0.05 4.83 -15.85
CA VAL A 121 0.71 6.08 -15.67
C VAL A 121 0.89 6.83 -16.99
N VAL A 122 1.21 6.11 -18.07
CA VAL A 122 1.35 6.73 -19.40
C VAL A 122 0.04 7.34 -19.86
N ALA A 123 -1.08 6.61 -19.71
CA ALA A 123 -2.40 7.13 -20.08
C ALA A 123 -2.80 8.37 -19.24
N TYR A 124 -2.47 8.38 -17.95
CA TYR A 124 -2.66 9.53 -17.09
C TYR A 124 -1.86 10.75 -17.58
N GLU A 125 -0.57 10.58 -17.92
CA GLU A 125 0.27 11.68 -18.42
C GLU A 125 -0.22 12.23 -19.77
N GLU A 126 -0.80 11.39 -20.63
CA GLU A 126 -1.37 11.81 -21.91
C GLU A 126 -2.70 12.56 -21.75
N GLY A 127 -3.44 12.28 -20.66
CA GLY A 127 -4.75 12.87 -20.38
C GLY A 127 -4.71 14.18 -19.59
N GLU A 128 -3.62 14.44 -18.88
CA GLU A 128 -3.51 15.58 -17.96
C GLU A 128 -2.65 16.71 -18.53
N GLU A 129 -3.09 17.96 -18.37
CA GLU A 129 -2.29 19.14 -18.80
C GLU A 129 -1.02 19.34 -17.96
N GLN A 130 -1.10 18.98 -16.67
CA GLN A 130 0.02 19.09 -15.72
C GLN A 130 0.08 17.84 -14.83
N PRO A 131 0.57 16.72 -15.38
CA PRO A 131 0.61 15.47 -14.64
C PRO A 131 1.59 15.57 -13.46
N THR A 132 1.12 15.12 -12.28
CA THR A 132 1.93 15.07 -11.05
C THR A 132 1.84 13.69 -10.41
N LEU A 133 2.85 13.31 -9.64
CA LEU A 133 2.82 12.06 -8.89
C LEU A 133 1.65 12.02 -7.88
N SER A 134 1.39 13.13 -7.19
CA SER A 134 0.27 13.23 -6.24
C SER A 134 -1.08 13.03 -6.94
N GLY A 135 -1.29 13.71 -8.08
CA GLY A 135 -2.53 13.56 -8.88
C GLY A 135 -2.73 12.13 -9.38
N PHE A 136 -1.67 11.48 -9.87
CA PHE A 136 -1.75 10.07 -10.26
C PHE A 136 -2.12 9.17 -9.08
N LEU A 137 -1.53 9.39 -7.90
CA LEU A 137 -1.83 8.59 -6.71
C LEU A 137 -3.26 8.82 -6.21
N GLU A 138 -3.80 10.02 -6.35
CA GLU A 138 -5.20 10.34 -6.05
C GLU A 138 -6.14 9.64 -7.04
N GLU A 139 -5.84 9.70 -8.35
CA GLU A 139 -6.62 9.00 -9.37
C GLU A 139 -6.65 7.48 -9.13
N VAL A 140 -5.48 6.86 -8.89
CA VAL A 140 -5.41 5.42 -8.58
C VAL A 140 -6.18 5.08 -7.31
N ALA A 141 -6.19 5.95 -6.31
CA ALA A 141 -6.97 5.71 -5.09
C ALA A 141 -8.47 5.79 -5.36
N LEU A 142 -8.93 6.71 -6.20
CA LEU A 142 -10.33 6.84 -6.60
C LEU A 142 -10.77 5.67 -7.50
N VAL A 143 -9.93 5.26 -8.44
CA VAL A 143 -10.18 4.14 -9.36
C VAL A 143 -10.29 2.82 -8.63
N ALA A 144 -9.46 2.57 -7.62
CA ALA A 144 -9.57 1.38 -6.77
C ALA A 144 -10.94 1.26 -6.08
N ASP A 145 -11.64 2.38 -5.87
CA ASP A 145 -12.97 2.42 -5.27
C ASP A 145 -14.11 2.44 -6.30
N ILE A 146 -13.89 2.82 -7.56
CA ILE A 146 -14.96 3.10 -8.54
C ILE A 146 -14.98 2.16 -9.75
N ASP A 147 -13.87 1.54 -10.15
CA ASP A 147 -13.72 0.82 -11.44
C ASP A 147 -14.56 -0.43 -11.64
N SER A 148 -15.49 -0.75 -10.75
CA SER A 148 -16.43 -1.86 -10.96
C SER A 148 -17.86 -1.43 -11.28
N VAL A 149 -18.18 -0.13 -11.32
CA VAL A 149 -19.57 0.33 -11.41
C VAL A 149 -19.78 1.26 -12.61
N GLY A 150 -19.85 0.69 -13.81
CA GLY A 150 -20.38 1.42 -14.98
C GLY A 150 -21.89 1.65 -14.83
N GLU A 151 -22.37 2.86 -15.08
CA GLU A 151 -23.76 3.30 -14.85
C GLU A 151 -24.84 2.66 -15.77
N GLU A 152 -24.47 1.86 -16.78
CA GLU A 152 -25.39 1.49 -17.86
C GLU A 152 -25.79 0.00 -17.95
N ASN A 153 -25.39 -0.87 -17.03
CA ASN A 153 -25.72 -2.29 -17.12
C ASN A 153 -26.34 -2.85 -15.84
N ASP A 154 -27.43 -3.61 -15.96
CA ASP A 154 -28.00 -4.46 -14.90
C ASP A 154 -27.03 -5.60 -14.57
N TYR A 155 -26.18 -5.42 -13.55
CA TYR A 155 -25.27 -6.46 -13.08
C TYR A 155 -25.22 -6.55 -11.54
N VAL A 156 -24.79 -7.70 -11.07
CA VAL A 156 -24.49 -7.94 -9.65
C VAL A 156 -22.97 -7.79 -9.46
N VAL A 157 -22.59 -6.86 -8.59
CA VAL A 157 -21.18 -6.65 -8.25
C VAL A 157 -20.77 -7.61 -7.14
N LEU A 158 -19.71 -8.38 -7.36
CA LEU A 158 -19.07 -9.22 -6.35
C LEU A 158 -17.78 -8.54 -5.90
N MET A 159 -17.65 -8.30 -4.60
CA MET A 159 -16.46 -7.65 -4.05
C MET A 159 -16.18 -8.10 -2.62
N THR A 160 -14.99 -7.81 -2.12
CA THR A 160 -14.68 -7.99 -0.70
C THR A 160 -15.23 -6.83 0.13
N LEU A 161 -15.41 -7.05 1.44
CA LEU A 161 -15.83 -5.98 2.37
C LEU A 161 -14.82 -4.82 2.40
N HIS A 162 -13.53 -5.10 2.25
CA HIS A 162 -12.49 -4.07 2.17
C HIS A 162 -12.63 -3.19 0.93
N SER A 163 -12.95 -3.80 -0.22
CA SER A 163 -13.16 -3.08 -1.49
C SER A 163 -14.46 -2.28 -1.49
N ALA A 164 -15.42 -2.59 -0.62
CA ALA A 164 -16.69 -1.90 -0.51
C ALA A 164 -16.61 -0.56 0.27
N LYS A 165 -15.46 -0.25 0.89
CA LYS A 165 -15.29 0.99 1.64
C LYS A 165 -15.41 2.20 0.72
N GLY A 166 -16.30 3.14 1.07
CA GLY A 166 -16.55 4.36 0.28
C GLY A 166 -17.66 4.22 -0.76
N LEU A 167 -18.04 2.99 -1.15
CA LEU A 167 -19.12 2.73 -2.11
C LEU A 167 -20.46 2.62 -1.41
N GLU A 168 -21.57 2.83 -2.15
CA GLU A 168 -22.93 2.64 -1.66
C GLU A 168 -23.78 1.97 -2.74
N PHE A 169 -24.66 1.04 -2.32
CA PHE A 169 -25.50 0.26 -3.22
C PHE A 169 -26.96 0.26 -2.76
N PRO A 170 -27.93 0.30 -3.68
CA PRO A 170 -29.35 0.20 -3.31
C PRO A 170 -29.68 -1.05 -2.52
N LYS A 171 -29.04 -2.18 -2.84
CA LYS A 171 -29.24 -3.48 -2.20
C LYS A 171 -27.89 -4.18 -2.01
N VAL A 172 -27.65 -4.67 -0.79
CA VAL A 172 -26.42 -5.38 -0.41
C VAL A 172 -26.78 -6.77 0.15
N PHE A 173 -26.04 -7.77 -0.30
CA PHE A 173 -26.05 -9.12 0.26
C PHE A 173 -24.70 -9.37 0.93
N LEU A 174 -24.69 -9.56 2.26
CA LEU A 174 -23.53 -9.98 2.99
C LEU A 174 -23.54 -11.50 3.13
N ALA A 175 -22.80 -12.18 2.27
CA ALA A 175 -22.70 -13.63 2.28
C ALA A 175 -21.57 -14.10 3.23
N GLY A 176 -21.77 -15.26 3.85
CA GLY A 176 -20.74 -15.89 4.68
C GLY A 176 -20.58 -15.30 6.08
N MET A 177 -21.62 -14.70 6.62
CA MET A 177 -21.67 -14.16 7.99
C MET A 177 -21.87 -15.29 9.00
N GLU A 178 -20.85 -16.15 9.13
CA GLU A 178 -20.87 -17.32 10.03
C GLU A 178 -19.49 -17.56 10.65
N ASP A 179 -19.47 -18.08 11.87
CA ASP A 179 -18.23 -18.37 12.60
C ASP A 179 -17.29 -19.28 11.83
N GLY A 180 -16.04 -18.84 11.70
CA GLY A 180 -14.99 -19.54 10.97
C GLY A 180 -14.80 -19.05 9.54
N LEU A 181 -15.80 -18.39 8.95
CA LEU A 181 -15.70 -17.71 7.68
C LEU A 181 -15.60 -16.18 7.89
N PHE A 182 -16.61 -15.60 8.57
CA PHE A 182 -16.59 -14.21 8.96
C PHE A 182 -17.40 -14.00 10.27
N PRO A 183 -16.73 -13.84 11.44
CA PRO A 183 -15.29 -13.69 11.63
C PRO A 183 -14.50 -14.95 11.26
N SER A 184 -13.26 -14.74 10.79
CA SER A 184 -12.40 -15.85 10.33
C SER A 184 -12.00 -16.76 11.47
N TYR A 185 -11.76 -18.05 11.16
CA TYR A 185 -11.26 -18.99 12.17
C TYR A 185 -9.92 -18.53 12.78
N MET A 186 -9.07 -17.89 11.98
CA MET A 186 -7.80 -17.36 12.45
C MET A 186 -8.01 -16.22 13.46
N SER A 187 -8.94 -15.31 13.19
CA SER A 187 -9.25 -14.21 14.12
C SER A 187 -9.88 -14.70 15.42
N ILE A 188 -10.67 -15.79 15.37
CA ILE A 188 -11.30 -16.39 16.55
C ILE A 188 -10.29 -17.09 17.44
N THR A 189 -9.27 -17.75 16.86
CA THR A 189 -8.30 -18.61 17.56
C THR A 189 -6.94 -17.94 17.81
N SER A 190 -6.75 -16.69 17.41
CA SER A 190 -5.52 -15.92 17.59
C SER A 190 -5.22 -15.65 19.06
N ASP A 191 -3.94 -15.54 19.41
CA ASP A 191 -3.50 -15.08 20.72
C ASP A 191 -3.99 -13.65 21.04
N ASN A 192 -4.32 -12.87 20.00
CA ASN A 192 -4.90 -11.52 20.09
C ASN A 192 -6.38 -11.47 19.66
N ALA A 193 -7.13 -12.55 19.87
CA ALA A 193 -8.51 -12.70 19.39
C ALA A 193 -9.42 -11.49 19.68
N SER A 194 -9.28 -10.85 20.82
CA SER A 194 -10.07 -9.66 21.18
C SER A 194 -9.86 -8.49 20.21
N SER A 195 -8.62 -8.23 19.80
CA SER A 195 -8.29 -7.15 18.85
C SER A 195 -8.67 -7.51 17.43
N GLU A 196 -8.46 -8.75 17.03
CA GLU A 196 -8.79 -9.22 15.68
C GLU A 196 -10.31 -9.30 15.46
N LEU A 197 -11.07 -9.76 16.45
CA LEU A 197 -12.54 -9.75 16.41
C LEU A 197 -13.11 -8.32 16.38
N GLU A 198 -12.45 -7.37 17.04
CA GLU A 198 -12.84 -5.96 16.95
C GLU A 198 -12.65 -5.40 15.54
N GLU A 199 -11.58 -5.80 14.85
CA GLU A 199 -11.34 -5.40 13.46
C GLU A 199 -12.33 -6.07 12.50
N GLU A 200 -12.62 -7.36 12.67
CA GLU A 200 -13.69 -8.06 11.93
C GLU A 200 -15.05 -7.37 12.14
N ARG A 201 -15.35 -6.94 13.37
CA ARG A 201 -16.59 -6.19 13.67
C ARG A 201 -16.64 -4.84 12.96
N ARG A 202 -15.53 -4.12 12.88
CA ARG A 202 -15.43 -2.86 12.12
C ARG A 202 -15.64 -3.11 10.63
N LEU A 203 -15.09 -4.18 10.11
CA LEU A 203 -15.27 -4.56 8.72
C LEU A 203 -16.72 -4.97 8.42
N ALA A 204 -17.39 -5.69 9.33
CA ALA A 204 -18.82 -5.97 9.25
C ALA A 204 -19.65 -4.67 9.20
N TYR A 205 -19.32 -3.72 10.07
CA TYR A 205 -19.98 -2.41 10.09
C TYR A 205 -19.82 -1.67 8.75
N VAL A 206 -18.63 -1.72 8.14
CA VAL A 206 -18.42 -1.16 6.80
C VAL A 206 -19.36 -1.79 5.80
N GLY A 207 -19.47 -3.13 5.75
CA GLY A 207 -20.36 -3.84 4.84
C GLY A 207 -21.84 -3.46 5.04
N ILE A 208 -22.31 -3.45 6.27
CA ILE A 208 -23.69 -3.08 6.65
C ILE A 208 -24.01 -1.66 6.16
N THR A 209 -23.10 -0.72 6.37
CA THR A 209 -23.31 0.70 6.00
C THR A 209 -23.23 0.98 4.50
N ARG A 210 -22.92 -0.03 3.67
CA ARG A 210 -22.98 0.12 2.20
C ARG A 210 -24.39 0.02 1.64
N ALA A 211 -25.34 -0.48 2.41
CA ALA A 211 -26.72 -0.62 1.96
C ALA A 211 -27.50 0.70 2.09
N MET A 212 -27.96 1.24 0.96
CA MET A 212 -28.82 2.43 0.94
C MET A 212 -30.30 2.12 1.26
N LYS A 213 -30.81 0.97 0.80
CA LYS A 213 -32.24 0.64 0.89
C LYS A 213 -32.50 -0.73 1.50
N GLU A 214 -31.75 -1.74 1.12
CA GLU A 214 -32.00 -3.13 1.52
C GLU A 214 -30.69 -3.84 1.83
N LEU A 215 -30.66 -4.49 2.99
CA LEU A 215 -29.56 -5.34 3.43
C LEU A 215 -30.10 -6.75 3.68
N VAL A 216 -29.40 -7.74 3.12
CA VAL A 216 -29.64 -9.17 3.34
C VAL A 216 -28.37 -9.79 3.92
N ILE A 217 -28.48 -10.53 5.02
CA ILE A 217 -27.40 -11.20 5.72
C ILE A 217 -27.69 -12.70 5.74
#